data_993a8c833c68d7cbe8619c5dfd4bac13
#
_entry.id   993a8c833c68d7cbe8619c5dfd4bac13
#
_cell.length_a   1.000
_cell.length_b   1.000
_cell.length_c   1.000
_cell.angle_alpha   90.00
_cell.angle_beta   90.00
_cell.angle_gamma   90.00
#
_symmetry.space_group_name_H-M   'P 1'
#
loop_
_entity.id
_entity.type
_entity.pdbx_description
1 polymer ?
#
loop_
_entity_poly.entity_id
_entity_poly.type
_entity_poly.pdbx_seq_one_letter_code
_entity_poly.pdbx_strand_id
1 'polypeptide(L)'
;MRVLNCGFALFLFAVLLGGCASVARQPPAVVAEGDVQLSGRLSVTVAGGAGKATGGAAGFQLSGNPAAGQLELISPLGTLAARATWRAGAVSLQTPEDERRFEDLDALTRELLGEPIPVAALFDWLSGKPWPQAASVVTPKGFEQLGWQIDLAKFSEGLIVAIRPADPMVTLRARLDQP
;
A
#
# COMPACT_ATOMS: atom_id res chain seq x y z
N MET A 1 -47.62 34.70 51.55
CA MET A 1 -46.61 33.64 51.72
C MET A 1 -46.59 32.77 50.48
N ARG A 2 -45.83 33.12 49.45
CA ARG A 2 -45.56 32.28 48.21
C ARG A 2 -44.48 32.97 47.41
N VAL A 3 -43.23 32.88 47.87
CA VAL A 3 -42.00 33.26 47.11
C VAL A 3 -40.91 32.33 47.52
N LEU A 4 -40.91 31.10 46.93
CA LEU A 4 -39.76 30.26 47.06
C LEU A 4 -39.90 29.09 46.06
N ASN A 5 -39.65 29.26 44.75
CA ASN A 5 -39.44 28.16 43.82
C ASN A 5 -38.92 28.61 42.45
N CYS A 6 -38.37 29.82 42.28
CA CYS A 6 -37.87 30.27 40.97
C CYS A 6 -36.35 30.20 40.83
N GLY A 7 -35.61 29.79 41.87
CA GLY A 7 -34.14 29.77 41.85
C GLY A 7 -33.52 28.44 41.46
N PHE A 8 -34.27 27.34 41.43
CA PHE A 8 -33.72 26.01 41.19
C PHE A 8 -33.77 25.55 39.72
N ALA A 9 -34.63 26.20 38.91
CA ALA A 9 -34.77 25.86 37.50
C ALA A 9 -33.69 26.49 36.57
N LEU A 10 -33.00 27.55 37.05
CA LEU A 10 -32.02 28.26 36.22
C LEU A 10 -30.61 27.67 36.32
N PHE A 11 -30.33 26.77 37.27
CA PHE A 11 -29.00 26.16 37.47
C PHE A 11 -28.80 24.86 36.70
N LEU A 12 -29.89 24.26 36.18
CA LEU A 12 -29.83 23.01 35.46
C LEU A 12 -29.62 23.14 33.94
N PHE A 13 -29.64 24.36 33.39
CA PHE A 13 -29.51 24.61 31.95
C PHE A 13 -28.10 24.99 31.51
N ALA A 14 -27.14 25.14 32.43
CA ALA A 14 -25.79 25.64 32.15
C ALA A 14 -24.73 24.53 31.96
N VAL A 15 -25.09 23.24 32.00
CA VAL A 15 -24.13 22.11 31.97
C VAL A 15 -24.05 21.37 30.61
N LEU A 16 -24.81 21.78 29.59
CA LEU A 16 -24.89 21.06 28.31
C LEU A 16 -24.05 21.65 27.16
N LEU A 17 -23.11 22.56 27.41
CA LEU A 17 -22.28 23.17 26.35
C LEU A 17 -20.79 22.84 26.43
N GLY A 18 -20.41 21.71 27.02
CA GLY A 18 -19.00 21.32 27.21
C GLY A 18 -18.56 20.08 26.39
N GLY A 19 -18.99 19.94 25.15
CA GLY A 19 -18.65 18.75 24.32
C GLY A 19 -18.08 19.04 22.93
N CYS A 20 -17.13 19.98 22.79
CA CYS A 20 -16.27 19.99 21.60
C CYS A 20 -15.21 18.92 21.77
N ALA A 21 -15.50 17.68 21.34
CA ALA A 21 -14.48 16.69 21.11
C ALA A 21 -13.57 17.21 19.96
N SER A 22 -12.42 17.77 20.32
CA SER A 22 -11.36 18.04 19.37
C SER A 22 -10.93 16.70 18.76
N VAL A 23 -11.35 16.43 17.54
CA VAL A 23 -10.72 15.37 16.73
C VAL A 23 -9.25 15.75 16.64
N ALA A 24 -8.43 15.06 17.39
CA ALA A 24 -6.99 15.21 17.31
C ALA A 24 -6.60 14.89 15.86
N ARG A 25 -6.33 15.95 15.07
CA ARG A 25 -5.75 15.80 13.74
C ARG A 25 -4.39 15.15 13.99
N GLN A 26 -4.25 13.89 13.60
CA GLN A 26 -2.92 13.24 13.61
C GLN A 26 -1.98 14.16 12.85
N PRO A 27 -0.81 14.52 13.45
CA PRO A 27 0.18 15.30 12.73
C PRO A 27 0.54 14.53 11.46
N PRO A 28 0.77 15.24 10.32
CA PRO A 28 1.25 14.58 9.11
C PRO A 28 2.47 13.76 9.49
N ALA A 29 2.47 12.48 9.10
CA ALA A 29 3.62 11.61 9.32
C ALA A 29 4.85 12.33 8.78
N VAL A 30 5.87 12.51 9.63
CA VAL A 30 7.14 13.09 9.22
C VAL A 30 7.71 12.10 8.21
N VAL A 31 7.70 12.47 6.93
CA VAL A 31 8.30 11.67 5.86
C VAL A 31 9.81 11.67 6.15
N ALA A 32 10.35 10.52 6.52
CA ALA A 32 11.78 10.39 6.75
C ALA A 32 12.53 10.53 5.40
N GLU A 33 13.77 10.98 5.45
CA GLU A 33 14.60 11.12 4.26
C GLU A 33 14.77 9.73 3.61
N GLY A 34 14.33 9.58 2.35
CA GLY A 34 14.29 8.29 1.65
C GLY A 34 12.92 7.59 1.62
N ASP A 35 11.91 8.11 2.33
CA ASP A 35 10.55 7.61 2.22
C ASP A 35 9.90 8.08 0.93
N VAL A 36 9.14 7.18 0.31
CA VAL A 36 8.29 7.51 -0.84
C VAL A 36 6.83 7.49 -0.46
N GLN A 37 6.02 8.24 -1.21
CA GLN A 37 4.57 8.14 -1.23
C GLN A 37 4.12 7.99 -2.67
N LEU A 38 3.58 6.83 -3.02
CA LEU A 38 3.09 6.51 -4.36
C LEU A 38 1.66 6.02 -4.25
N SER A 39 0.82 6.45 -5.16
CA SER A 39 -0.55 5.95 -5.30
C SER A 39 -0.89 5.66 -6.76
N GLY A 40 -1.93 4.89 -6.95
CA GLY A 40 -2.36 4.53 -8.29
C GLY A 40 -3.19 3.26 -8.32
N ARG A 41 -3.12 2.58 -9.45
CA ARG A 41 -3.74 1.27 -9.67
C ARG A 41 -2.69 0.22 -9.93
N LEU A 42 -2.81 -0.91 -9.24
CA LEU A 42 -1.92 -2.05 -9.35
C LEU A 42 -2.73 -3.25 -9.82
N SER A 43 -2.17 -4.02 -10.73
CA SER A 43 -2.65 -5.38 -11.06
C SER A 43 -1.49 -6.36 -11.06
N VAL A 44 -1.74 -7.53 -10.51
CA VAL A 44 -0.82 -8.67 -10.55
C VAL A 44 -1.55 -9.84 -11.18
N THR A 45 -0.88 -10.54 -12.08
CA THR A 45 -1.38 -11.77 -12.70
C THR A 45 -0.27 -12.81 -12.65
N VAL A 46 -0.56 -13.95 -12.09
CA VAL A 46 0.28 -15.15 -12.12
C VAL A 46 -0.34 -16.11 -13.12
N ALA A 47 0.32 -16.39 -14.21
CA ALA A 47 -0.15 -17.34 -15.21
C ALA A 47 -0.16 -18.76 -14.59
N GLY A 48 -1.34 -19.39 -14.57
CA GLY A 48 -1.42 -20.78 -14.16
C GLY A 48 -0.83 -21.70 -15.23
N GLY A 49 0.08 -22.61 -14.88
CA GLY A 49 0.62 -23.60 -15.81
C GLY A 49 -0.48 -24.45 -16.44
N ALA A 50 -0.93 -25.51 -15.75
CA ALA A 50 -2.10 -26.32 -16.15
C ALA A 50 -3.43 -25.82 -15.55
N GLY A 51 -3.43 -24.68 -14.84
CA GLY A 51 -4.55 -24.19 -14.06
C GLY A 51 -5.03 -22.79 -14.45
N LYS A 52 -5.96 -22.26 -13.64
CA LYS A 52 -6.50 -20.92 -13.83
C LYS A 52 -5.48 -19.87 -13.34
N ALA A 53 -5.29 -18.82 -14.13
CA ALA A 53 -4.48 -17.67 -13.68
C ALA A 53 -5.02 -17.11 -12.35
N THR A 54 -4.12 -16.76 -11.45
CA THR A 54 -4.42 -16.10 -10.18
C THR A 54 -3.96 -14.65 -10.22
N GLY A 55 -4.46 -13.84 -9.30
CA GLY A 55 -4.10 -12.43 -9.19
C GLY A 55 -5.30 -11.53 -9.00
N GLY A 56 -5.08 -10.23 -9.11
CA GLY A 56 -6.12 -9.24 -8.90
C GLY A 56 -5.70 -7.84 -9.31
N ALA A 57 -6.63 -6.90 -9.18
CA ALA A 57 -6.38 -5.48 -9.41
C ALA A 57 -7.04 -4.66 -8.30
N ALA A 58 -6.35 -3.62 -7.84
CA ALA A 58 -6.80 -2.72 -6.79
C ALA A 58 -6.21 -1.32 -6.99
N GLY A 59 -6.81 -0.31 -6.37
CA GLY A 59 -6.11 0.91 -6.04
C GLY A 59 -5.02 0.59 -5.02
N PHE A 60 -3.92 1.34 -5.03
CA PHE A 60 -2.87 1.18 -4.03
C PHE A 60 -2.37 2.50 -3.49
N GLN A 61 -1.93 2.49 -2.24
CA GLN A 61 -1.11 3.54 -1.63
C GLN A 61 0.09 2.86 -0.98
N LEU A 62 1.28 3.24 -1.44
CA LEU A 62 2.56 2.74 -0.93
C LEU A 62 3.27 3.88 -0.23
N SER A 63 3.68 3.70 1.01
CA SER A 63 4.39 4.69 1.79
C SER A 63 5.54 4.09 2.59
N GLY A 64 6.57 4.91 2.86
CA GLY A 64 7.77 4.51 3.59
C GLY A 64 8.90 4.08 2.66
N ASN A 65 9.67 3.08 3.06
CA ASN A 65 10.83 2.58 2.35
C ASN A 65 10.92 1.04 2.47
N PRO A 66 11.89 0.37 1.80
CA PRO A 66 12.04 -1.09 1.88
C PRO A 66 12.23 -1.66 3.29
N ALA A 67 12.78 -0.89 4.24
CA ALA A 67 13.02 -1.35 5.61
C ALA A 67 11.80 -1.17 6.53
N ALA A 68 10.99 -0.15 6.28
CA ALA A 68 9.76 0.11 7.03
C ALA A 68 8.75 0.85 6.16
N GLY A 69 7.56 0.31 6.03
CA GLY A 69 6.56 0.91 5.15
C GLY A 69 5.20 0.26 5.27
N GLN A 70 4.32 0.72 4.41
CA GLN A 70 2.94 0.28 4.34
C GLN A 70 2.46 0.27 2.90
N LEU A 71 1.73 -0.77 2.54
CA LEU A 71 0.99 -0.88 1.29
C LEU A 71 -0.48 -1.08 1.62
N GLU A 72 -1.32 -0.16 1.18
CA GLU A 72 -2.77 -0.30 1.22
C GLU A 72 -3.31 -0.70 -0.14
N LEU A 73 -4.20 -1.67 -0.16
CA LEU A 73 -4.96 -2.07 -1.34
C LEU A 73 -6.41 -1.63 -1.16
N ILE A 74 -6.91 -0.91 -2.14
CA ILE A 74 -8.23 -0.29 -2.12
C ILE A 74 -9.09 -0.96 -3.21
N SER A 75 -10.23 -1.47 -2.81
CA SER A 75 -11.18 -2.11 -3.73
C SER A 75 -11.73 -1.10 -4.76
N PRO A 76 -12.31 -1.55 -5.88
CA PRO A 76 -12.98 -0.66 -6.83
C PRO A 76 -14.11 0.18 -6.22
N LEU A 77 -14.64 -0.24 -5.07
CA LEU A 77 -15.68 0.48 -4.33
C LEU A 77 -15.12 1.54 -3.36
N GLY A 78 -13.78 1.71 -3.31
CA GLY A 78 -13.12 2.68 -2.45
C GLY A 78 -12.94 2.22 -0.99
N THR A 79 -13.21 0.94 -0.68
CA THR A 79 -13.00 0.39 0.66
C THR A 79 -11.62 -0.23 0.79
N LEU A 80 -11.03 -0.20 1.98
CA LEU A 80 -9.78 -0.88 2.27
C LEU A 80 -9.98 -2.39 2.13
N ALA A 81 -9.28 -3.01 1.18
CA ALA A 81 -9.31 -4.45 0.96
C ALA A 81 -8.23 -5.17 1.77
N ALA A 82 -7.03 -4.58 1.85
CA ALA A 82 -5.93 -5.11 2.64
C ALA A 82 -4.91 -4.01 2.96
N ARG A 83 -4.21 -4.17 4.07
CA ARG A 83 -3.07 -3.34 4.46
C ARG A 83 -1.92 -4.24 4.88
N ALA A 84 -0.82 -4.17 4.15
CA ALA A 84 0.44 -4.77 4.56
C ALA A 84 1.29 -3.71 5.25
N THR A 85 1.85 -4.03 6.41
CA THR A 85 2.84 -3.18 7.10
C THR A 85 4.08 -4.00 7.38
N TRP A 86 5.24 -3.37 7.24
CA TRP A 86 6.52 -4.02 7.52
C TRP A 86 7.49 -3.08 8.21
N ARG A 87 8.31 -3.67 9.03
CA ARG A 87 9.47 -3.07 9.72
C ARG A 87 10.42 -4.20 10.08
N ALA A 88 11.62 -3.89 10.54
CA ALA A 88 12.60 -4.90 10.90
C ALA A 88 12.01 -6.01 11.78
N GLY A 89 12.04 -7.25 11.31
CA GLY A 89 11.55 -8.44 12.01
C GLY A 89 10.04 -8.56 12.20
N ALA A 90 9.23 -7.74 11.53
CA ALA A 90 7.77 -7.81 11.64
C ALA A 90 7.08 -7.42 10.33
N VAL A 91 6.35 -8.35 9.75
CA VAL A 91 5.45 -8.13 8.61
C VAL A 91 4.05 -8.56 9.01
N SER A 92 3.06 -7.72 8.77
CA SER A 92 1.65 -8.05 9.01
C SER A 92 0.79 -7.68 7.81
N LEU A 93 -0.26 -8.46 7.62
CA LEU A 93 -1.33 -8.21 6.67
C LEU A 93 -2.63 -8.08 7.46
N GLN A 94 -3.30 -6.97 7.33
CA GLN A 94 -4.62 -6.70 7.86
C GLN A 94 -5.63 -6.69 6.72
N THR A 95 -6.71 -7.46 6.87
CA THR A 95 -7.91 -7.41 6.04
C THR A 95 -9.10 -6.99 6.90
N PRO A 96 -10.29 -6.74 6.35
CA PRO A 96 -11.48 -6.48 7.16
C PRO A 96 -11.86 -7.62 8.11
N GLU A 97 -11.46 -8.85 7.79
CA GLU A 97 -11.84 -10.07 8.53
C GLU A 97 -10.76 -10.56 9.49
N ASP A 98 -9.47 -10.28 9.20
CA ASP A 98 -8.36 -10.93 9.88
C ASP A 98 -7.07 -10.09 9.88
N GLU A 99 -6.18 -10.38 10.83
CA GLU A 99 -4.80 -9.89 10.86
C GLU A 99 -3.85 -11.07 10.98
N ARG A 100 -2.92 -11.18 10.03
CA ARG A 100 -1.91 -12.24 9.97
C ARG A 100 -0.51 -11.68 9.96
N ARG A 101 0.43 -12.43 10.55
CA ARG A 101 1.85 -12.09 10.59
C ARG A 101 2.64 -13.04 9.70
N PHE A 102 3.69 -12.51 9.10
CA PHE A 102 4.59 -13.22 8.20
C PHE A 102 6.04 -12.99 8.63
N GLU A 103 6.90 -13.90 8.24
CA GLU A 103 8.34 -13.78 8.48
C GLU A 103 8.94 -12.60 7.71
N ASP A 104 8.55 -12.47 6.43
CA ASP A 104 8.99 -11.42 5.52
C ASP A 104 7.93 -11.11 4.44
N LEU A 105 8.22 -10.14 3.57
CA LEU A 105 7.34 -9.75 2.46
C LEU A 105 7.25 -10.82 1.37
N ASP A 106 8.28 -11.62 1.19
CA ASP A 106 8.28 -12.72 0.21
C ASP A 106 7.33 -13.83 0.67
N ALA A 107 7.31 -14.16 1.96
CA ALA A 107 6.35 -15.10 2.55
C ALA A 107 4.91 -14.60 2.40
N LEU A 108 4.68 -13.30 2.65
CA LEU A 108 3.38 -12.68 2.47
C LEU A 108 2.90 -12.76 1.01
N THR A 109 3.73 -12.35 0.06
CA THR A 109 3.33 -12.36 -1.37
C THR A 109 3.19 -13.77 -1.92
N ARG A 110 4.02 -14.72 -1.47
CA ARG A 110 3.91 -16.13 -1.84
C ARG A 110 2.59 -16.73 -1.36
N GLU A 111 2.15 -16.41 -0.15
CA GLU A 111 0.86 -16.90 0.34
C GLU A 111 -0.33 -16.29 -0.41
N LEU A 112 -0.29 -15.00 -0.70
CA LEU A 112 -1.41 -14.31 -1.35
C LEU A 112 -1.50 -14.59 -2.86
N LEU A 113 -0.37 -14.74 -3.53
CA LEU A 113 -0.29 -14.78 -5.00
C LEU A 113 0.26 -16.11 -5.52
N GLY A 114 0.76 -16.97 -4.64
CA GLY A 114 1.45 -18.20 -5.00
C GLY A 114 2.91 -17.99 -5.38
N GLU A 115 3.38 -16.75 -5.48
CA GLU A 115 4.72 -16.39 -5.96
C GLU A 115 5.30 -15.21 -5.15
N PRO A 116 6.61 -15.24 -4.85
CA PRO A 116 7.26 -14.11 -4.19
C PRO A 116 7.40 -12.94 -5.15
N ILE A 117 7.05 -11.75 -4.69
CA ILE A 117 7.23 -10.49 -5.41
C ILE A 117 8.27 -9.65 -4.65
N PRO A 118 9.33 -9.15 -5.30
CA PRO A 118 10.38 -8.39 -4.62
C PRO A 118 9.89 -6.98 -4.24
N VAL A 119 9.07 -6.88 -3.20
CA VAL A 119 8.45 -5.62 -2.77
C VAL A 119 9.50 -4.54 -2.48
N ALA A 120 10.68 -4.90 -1.95
CA ALA A 120 11.77 -3.96 -1.73
C ALA A 120 12.22 -3.27 -3.03
N ALA A 121 12.33 -4.03 -4.13
CA ALA A 121 12.70 -3.50 -5.42
C ALA A 121 11.58 -2.67 -6.07
N LEU A 122 10.31 -2.94 -5.73
CA LEU A 122 9.18 -2.18 -6.28
C LEU A 122 9.24 -0.69 -5.95
N PHE A 123 9.80 -0.28 -4.81
CA PHE A 123 9.97 1.13 -4.46
C PHE A 123 10.75 1.89 -5.52
N ASP A 124 11.86 1.31 -5.99
CA ASP A 124 12.69 1.91 -7.04
C ASP A 124 12.07 1.72 -8.42
N TRP A 125 11.54 0.53 -8.73
CA TRP A 125 10.92 0.26 -10.04
C TRP A 125 9.71 1.15 -10.32
N LEU A 126 8.87 1.41 -9.32
CA LEU A 126 7.74 2.34 -9.43
C LEU A 126 8.21 3.79 -9.58
N SER A 127 9.43 4.10 -9.16
CA SER A 127 10.09 5.39 -9.38
C SER A 127 10.89 5.44 -10.70
N GLY A 128 10.78 4.41 -11.55
CA GLY A 128 11.46 4.33 -12.85
C GLY A 128 12.96 4.04 -12.75
N LYS A 129 13.44 3.48 -11.65
CA LYS A 129 14.87 3.22 -11.38
C LYS A 129 15.10 1.76 -11.02
N PRO A 130 16.28 1.19 -11.37
CA PRO A 130 16.68 -0.10 -10.83
C PRO A 130 16.99 0.00 -9.33
N TRP A 131 16.64 -1.04 -8.59
CA TRP A 131 16.96 -1.17 -7.18
C TRP A 131 18.46 -1.27 -6.97
N PRO A 132 19.10 -0.42 -6.12
CA PRO A 132 20.56 -0.32 -6.06
C PRO A 132 21.25 -1.53 -5.43
N GLN A 133 20.51 -2.40 -4.72
CA GLN A 133 21.08 -3.58 -4.05
C GLN A 133 21.20 -4.83 -4.95
N ALA A 134 20.79 -4.74 -6.23
CA ALA A 134 20.93 -5.83 -7.18
C ALA A 134 21.44 -5.33 -8.53
N ALA A 135 22.23 -6.15 -9.23
CA ALA A 135 22.68 -5.83 -10.58
C ALA A 135 21.49 -5.68 -11.53
N SER A 136 21.58 -4.76 -12.47
CA SER A 136 20.60 -4.53 -13.52
C SER A 136 21.25 -4.43 -14.89
N VAL A 137 20.49 -4.76 -15.92
CA VAL A 137 20.90 -4.63 -17.32
C VAL A 137 19.94 -3.67 -18.02
N VAL A 138 20.48 -2.61 -18.61
CA VAL A 138 19.68 -1.62 -19.37
C VAL A 138 19.15 -2.25 -20.65
N THR A 139 17.90 -1.99 -20.98
CA THR A 139 17.24 -2.42 -22.22
C THR A 139 16.65 -1.21 -22.96
N PRO A 140 16.28 -1.35 -24.24
CA PRO A 140 15.68 -0.23 -24.99
C PRO A 140 14.38 0.32 -24.40
N LYS A 141 13.68 -0.46 -23.55
CA LYS A 141 12.40 -0.08 -22.94
C LYS A 141 12.48 0.15 -21.43
N GLY A 142 13.64 -0.04 -20.80
CA GLY A 142 13.80 0.06 -19.36
C GLY A 142 15.01 -0.74 -18.87
N PHE A 143 14.80 -1.79 -18.08
CA PHE A 143 15.90 -2.62 -17.56
C PHE A 143 15.42 -4.02 -17.17
N GLU A 144 16.39 -4.91 -17.00
CA GLU A 144 16.17 -6.23 -16.39
C GLU A 144 16.84 -6.28 -15.02
N GLN A 145 16.17 -6.83 -14.03
CA GLN A 145 16.69 -6.98 -12.67
C GLN A 145 15.96 -8.11 -11.92
N LEU A 146 16.70 -8.91 -11.15
CA LEU A 146 16.14 -10.02 -10.34
C LEU A 146 15.30 -11.02 -11.17
N GLY A 147 15.59 -11.20 -12.44
CA GLY A 147 14.82 -12.04 -13.35
C GLY A 147 13.50 -11.39 -13.83
N TRP A 148 13.29 -10.12 -13.55
CA TRP A 148 12.17 -9.32 -14.05
C TRP A 148 12.60 -8.42 -15.18
N GLN A 149 11.71 -8.24 -16.16
CA GLN A 149 11.81 -7.25 -17.23
C GLN A 149 10.92 -6.07 -16.88
N ILE A 150 11.52 -4.90 -16.66
CA ILE A 150 10.81 -3.67 -16.29
C ILE A 150 10.69 -2.79 -17.53
N ASP A 151 9.46 -2.64 -18.04
CA ASP A 151 9.14 -1.79 -19.19
C ASP A 151 8.70 -0.41 -18.71
N LEU A 152 9.45 0.60 -19.07
CA LEU A 152 9.26 2.01 -18.77
C LEU A 152 8.89 2.84 -20.01
N ALA A 153 8.58 2.22 -21.16
CA ALA A 153 8.28 2.93 -22.40
C ALA A 153 7.13 3.94 -22.25
N LYS A 154 6.25 3.73 -21.27
CA LYS A 154 5.13 4.62 -20.93
C LYS A 154 5.21 5.20 -19.52
N PHE A 155 6.41 5.32 -18.99
CA PHE A 155 6.63 5.88 -17.64
C PHE A 155 6.15 7.32 -17.53
N SER A 156 6.33 8.14 -18.58
CA SER A 156 5.79 9.51 -18.63
C SER A 156 4.27 9.60 -18.57
N GLU A 157 3.58 8.50 -18.90
CA GLU A 157 2.12 8.36 -18.74
C GLU A 157 1.75 7.73 -17.38
N GLY A 158 2.73 7.51 -16.48
CA GLY A 158 2.57 6.85 -15.19
C GLY A 158 2.46 5.32 -15.28
N LEU A 159 2.70 4.69 -16.44
CA LEU A 159 2.56 3.24 -16.61
C LEU A 159 3.90 2.53 -16.49
N ILE A 160 3.98 1.57 -15.58
CA ILE A 160 5.10 0.65 -15.40
C ILE A 160 4.58 -0.78 -15.56
N VAL A 161 5.32 -1.61 -16.31
CA VAL A 161 5.02 -3.03 -16.43
C VAL A 161 6.26 -3.83 -16.05
N ALA A 162 6.12 -4.73 -15.09
CA ALA A 162 7.17 -5.66 -14.70
C ALA A 162 6.71 -7.10 -15.00
N ILE A 163 7.54 -7.85 -15.73
CA ILE A 163 7.24 -9.21 -16.13
C ILE A 163 8.39 -10.13 -15.67
N ARG A 164 8.06 -11.18 -14.95
CA ARG A 164 8.95 -12.31 -14.71
C ARG A 164 8.54 -13.44 -15.65
N PRO A 165 9.36 -13.76 -16.68
CA PRO A 165 8.99 -14.71 -17.71
C PRO A 165 9.12 -16.19 -17.29
N ALA A 166 9.68 -16.46 -16.09
CA ALA A 166 9.77 -17.80 -15.53
C ALA A 166 8.38 -18.42 -15.31
N ASP A 167 8.30 -19.77 -15.33
CA ASP A 167 7.07 -20.50 -15.06
C ASP A 167 6.85 -20.66 -13.53
N PRO A 168 5.72 -20.20 -12.98
CA PRO A 168 4.64 -19.47 -13.64
C PRO A 168 5.06 -18.03 -13.98
N MET A 169 4.64 -17.55 -15.16
CA MET A 169 4.88 -16.16 -15.54
C MET A 169 4.08 -15.20 -14.65
N VAL A 170 4.78 -14.20 -14.11
CA VAL A 170 4.16 -13.15 -13.31
C VAL A 170 4.19 -11.84 -14.08
N THR A 171 3.05 -11.17 -14.13
CA THR A 171 2.95 -9.83 -14.71
C THR A 171 2.38 -8.88 -13.65
N LEU A 172 3.13 -7.82 -13.38
CA LEU A 172 2.70 -6.71 -12.54
C LEU A 172 2.55 -5.48 -13.43
N ARG A 173 1.41 -4.78 -13.32
CA ARG A 173 1.19 -3.48 -13.97
C ARG A 173 0.79 -2.47 -12.93
N ALA A 174 1.52 -1.35 -12.90
CA ALA A 174 1.19 -0.22 -12.05
C ALA A 174 0.90 0.99 -12.94
N ARG A 175 -0.19 1.69 -12.64
CA ARG A 175 -0.48 3.00 -13.19
C ARG A 175 -0.51 3.97 -12.03
N LEU A 176 0.52 4.81 -11.97
CA LEU A 176 0.66 5.83 -10.94
C LEU A 176 -0.33 6.97 -11.18
N ASP A 177 -0.88 7.51 -10.10
CA ASP A 177 -1.54 8.80 -10.13
C ASP A 177 -0.46 9.86 -10.41
N GLN A 178 -0.72 10.76 -11.33
CA GLN A 178 0.20 11.88 -11.57
C GLN A 178 0.07 12.87 -10.42
N PRO A 179 1.19 13.47 -9.96
CA PRO A 179 1.16 14.51 -8.95
C PRO A 179 0.46 15.79 -9.44
#